data_713172002bf8372f48b1a0dab670985e
#
_entry.id   713172002bf8372f48b1a0dab670985e
#
_cell.length_a   1.000
_cell.length_b   1.000
_cell.length_c   1.000
_cell.angle_alpha   90.00
_cell.angle_beta   90.00
_cell.angle_gamma   90.00
#
_symmetry.space_group_name_H-M   'P 1'
#
loop_
_entity.id
_entity.type
_entity.pdbx_description
1 polymer ?
#
loop_
_entity_poly.entity_id
_entity_poly.type
_entity_poly.pdbx_seq_one_letter_code
_entity_poly.pdbx_strand_id
1 'polypeptide(L)'
;MHAVVPSAGRGTRFLPITKSVPKEMLPVVDRPAIEYIVREATDAGITDVLFVTRAGKQAIEDYFDAEPGLEADLEKAGKDEALEYVNEYKKYARVHSVRQGHPLGLGHAILQAKSHVGEAPFAVLLPDDLMEPGSQLLRKMIQVRQALGGSVVALLKVTPEQATAYASTAVEVLPVPEGVDLDEGQLMRITGVTEKPPLDEVKSEYAVVGRYLLDPAVFTALENIEPGAGGEYQLTDGYARMIGLP
;
A
#
# COMPACT_ATOMS: atom_id res chain seq x y z
N MET A 1 6.89 -7.65 10.71
CA MET A 1 6.29 -6.37 10.23
C MET A 1 4.98 -6.73 9.56
N HIS A 2 3.93 -5.92 9.73
CA HIS A 2 2.65 -6.08 9.03
C HIS A 2 2.63 -5.22 7.76
N ALA A 3 1.87 -5.67 6.74
CA ALA A 3 1.48 -4.82 5.64
C ALA A 3 -0.03 -4.51 5.73
N VAL A 4 -0.42 -3.27 5.52
CA VAL A 4 -1.80 -2.81 5.47
C VAL A 4 -2.15 -2.46 4.03
N VAL A 5 -3.21 -3.06 3.49
CA VAL A 5 -3.64 -2.86 2.11
C VAL A 5 -5.07 -2.27 2.10
N PRO A 6 -5.19 -0.96 1.84
CA PRO A 6 -6.50 -0.29 1.81
C PRO A 6 -7.31 -0.70 0.58
N SER A 7 -8.31 -1.55 0.76
CA SER A 7 -9.13 -2.15 -0.31
C SER A 7 -10.62 -1.77 -0.23
N ALA A 8 -10.99 -0.78 0.58
CA ALA A 8 -12.39 -0.39 0.78
C ALA A 8 -12.96 0.53 -0.32
N GLY A 9 -12.13 1.01 -1.25
CA GLY A 9 -12.52 1.93 -2.32
C GLY A 9 -13.58 1.36 -3.27
N ARG A 10 -14.44 2.21 -3.83
CA ARG A 10 -15.54 1.80 -4.74
C ARG A 10 -15.08 1.48 -6.15
N GLY A 11 -13.90 1.91 -6.59
CA GLY A 11 -13.37 1.65 -7.94
C GLY A 11 -14.16 2.33 -9.05
N THR A 12 -14.71 3.52 -8.82
CA THR A 12 -15.59 4.21 -9.76
C THR A 12 -14.98 4.50 -11.13
N ARG A 13 -13.64 4.60 -11.22
CA ARG A 13 -12.92 4.77 -12.48
C ARG A 13 -13.03 3.56 -13.41
N PHE A 14 -13.38 2.37 -12.88
CA PHE A 14 -13.49 1.11 -13.61
C PHE A 14 -14.95 0.66 -13.80
N LEU A 15 -15.91 1.57 -13.64
CA LEU A 15 -17.30 1.26 -13.98
C LEU A 15 -17.43 0.98 -15.50
N PRO A 16 -18.31 0.05 -15.91
CA PRO A 16 -19.34 -0.60 -15.10
C PRO A 16 -18.90 -1.86 -14.35
N ILE A 17 -17.74 -2.45 -14.63
CA ILE A 17 -17.33 -3.76 -14.07
C ILE A 17 -17.25 -3.75 -12.54
N THR A 18 -16.78 -2.67 -11.95
CA THR A 18 -16.64 -2.54 -10.50
C THR A 18 -17.95 -2.34 -9.74
N LYS A 19 -19.09 -2.36 -10.46
CA LYS A 19 -20.42 -2.50 -9.84
C LYS A 19 -20.53 -3.84 -9.09
N SER A 20 -19.91 -4.90 -9.58
CA SER A 20 -20.02 -6.26 -9.06
C SER A 20 -18.68 -6.93 -8.76
N VAL A 21 -17.57 -6.48 -9.38
CA VAL A 21 -16.23 -7.04 -9.16
C VAL A 21 -15.37 -6.01 -8.44
N PRO A 22 -14.74 -6.32 -7.30
CA PRO A 22 -13.76 -5.43 -6.69
C PRO A 22 -12.65 -5.03 -7.68
N LYS A 23 -12.24 -3.75 -7.70
CA LYS A 23 -11.17 -3.30 -8.60
C LYS A 23 -9.87 -4.08 -8.39
N GLU A 24 -9.63 -4.51 -7.17
CA GLU A 24 -8.47 -5.28 -6.73
C GLU A 24 -8.45 -6.71 -7.31
N MET A 25 -9.63 -7.20 -7.75
CA MET A 25 -9.80 -8.51 -8.41
C MET A 25 -9.76 -8.41 -9.95
N LEU A 26 -9.58 -7.22 -10.50
CA LEU A 26 -9.39 -7.09 -11.94
C LEU A 26 -8.08 -7.75 -12.36
N PRO A 27 -8.08 -8.57 -13.43
CA PRO A 27 -6.88 -9.27 -13.85
C PRO A 27 -5.84 -8.32 -14.43
N VAL A 28 -4.60 -8.54 -14.06
CA VAL A 28 -3.42 -8.00 -14.71
C VAL A 28 -2.69 -9.18 -15.31
N VAL A 29 -2.76 -9.33 -16.63
CA VAL A 29 -2.37 -10.51 -17.40
C VAL A 29 -3.23 -11.71 -17.01
N ASP A 30 -2.80 -12.55 -16.08
CA ASP A 30 -3.43 -13.82 -15.68
C ASP A 30 -3.77 -13.88 -14.18
N ARG A 31 -3.44 -12.84 -13.42
CA ARG A 31 -3.60 -12.78 -11.96
C ARG A 31 -4.38 -11.54 -11.54
N PRO A 32 -5.16 -11.59 -10.46
CA PRO A 32 -5.80 -10.39 -9.93
C PRO A 32 -4.77 -9.39 -9.38
N ALA A 33 -5.02 -8.11 -9.53
CA ALA A 33 -4.11 -7.04 -9.10
C ALA A 33 -3.67 -7.20 -7.63
N ILE A 34 -4.58 -7.65 -6.76
CA ILE A 34 -4.29 -7.83 -5.33
C ILE A 34 -3.21 -8.88 -5.05
N GLU A 35 -3.08 -9.89 -5.90
CA GLU A 35 -2.05 -10.92 -5.74
C GLU A 35 -0.64 -10.34 -5.86
N TYR A 36 -0.42 -9.44 -6.83
CA TYR A 36 0.89 -8.76 -6.99
C TYR A 36 1.29 -8.01 -5.73
N ILE A 37 0.33 -7.40 -5.04
CA ILE A 37 0.56 -6.66 -3.78
C ILE A 37 0.97 -7.60 -2.65
N VAL A 38 0.27 -8.74 -2.51
CA VAL A 38 0.58 -9.72 -1.45
C VAL A 38 1.91 -10.41 -1.73
N ARG A 39 2.21 -10.71 -3.00
CA ARG A 39 3.53 -11.26 -3.41
C ARG A 39 4.66 -10.29 -3.10
N GLU A 40 4.53 -9.02 -3.46
CA GLU A 40 5.53 -8.00 -3.13
C GLU A 40 5.80 -7.92 -1.62
N ALA A 41 4.74 -7.93 -0.79
CA ALA A 41 4.89 -7.96 0.66
C ALA A 41 5.63 -9.23 1.13
N THR A 42 5.22 -10.40 0.61
CA THR A 42 5.86 -11.69 0.91
C THR A 42 7.34 -11.70 0.52
N ASP A 43 7.65 -11.26 -0.69
CA ASP A 43 9.01 -11.18 -1.22
C ASP A 43 9.90 -10.23 -0.40
N ALA A 44 9.32 -9.19 0.20
CA ALA A 44 10.01 -8.30 1.13
C ALA A 44 10.19 -8.88 2.54
N GLY A 45 9.70 -10.10 2.81
CA GLY A 45 9.80 -10.78 4.11
C GLY A 45 8.69 -10.39 5.10
N ILE A 46 7.61 -9.78 4.63
CA ILE A 46 6.42 -9.51 5.45
C ILE A 46 5.56 -10.77 5.53
N THR A 47 5.19 -11.17 6.74
CA THR A 47 4.49 -12.43 7.01
C THR A 47 2.99 -12.28 7.24
N ASP A 48 2.52 -11.06 7.42
CA ASP A 48 1.12 -10.77 7.74
C ASP A 48 0.62 -9.56 6.94
N VAL A 49 -0.45 -9.76 6.16
CA VAL A 49 -1.11 -8.73 5.35
C VAL A 49 -2.52 -8.50 5.88
N LEU A 50 -2.84 -7.26 6.21
CA LEU A 50 -4.16 -6.83 6.66
C LEU A 50 -4.87 -6.07 5.54
N PHE A 51 -5.95 -6.60 5.02
CA PHE A 51 -6.84 -5.86 4.14
C PHE A 51 -7.79 -4.97 4.94
N VAL A 52 -7.81 -3.68 4.63
CA VAL A 52 -8.87 -2.79 5.11
C VAL A 52 -9.96 -2.77 4.04
N THR A 53 -11.01 -3.51 4.28
CA THR A 53 -12.05 -3.84 3.29
C THR A 53 -13.42 -3.27 3.67
N ARG A 54 -14.48 -3.62 2.93
CA ARG A 54 -15.88 -3.29 3.21
C ARG A 54 -16.81 -4.38 2.70
N ALA A 55 -18.12 -4.24 3.00
CA ALA A 55 -19.12 -5.14 2.43
C ALA A 55 -19.06 -5.16 0.89
N GLY A 56 -19.21 -6.36 0.31
CA GLY A 56 -19.14 -6.59 -1.14
C GLY A 56 -17.72 -6.77 -1.68
N LYS A 57 -16.74 -7.02 -0.81
CA LYS A 57 -15.33 -7.27 -1.18
C LYS A 57 -14.86 -8.69 -0.80
N GLN A 58 -15.79 -9.61 -0.51
CA GLN A 58 -15.47 -10.98 -0.10
C GLN A 58 -14.53 -11.70 -1.08
N ALA A 59 -14.68 -11.48 -2.38
CA ALA A 59 -13.82 -12.10 -3.39
C ALA A 59 -12.32 -11.83 -3.19
N ILE A 60 -11.93 -10.76 -2.48
CA ILE A 60 -10.54 -10.50 -2.11
C ILE A 60 -10.08 -11.47 -1.02
N GLU A 61 -10.94 -11.69 -0.03
CA GLU A 61 -10.68 -12.60 1.10
C GLU A 61 -10.66 -14.05 0.61
N ASP A 62 -11.72 -14.45 -0.14
CA ASP A 62 -11.89 -15.79 -0.71
C ASP A 62 -10.71 -16.22 -1.59
N TYR A 63 -10.08 -15.26 -2.30
CA TYR A 63 -8.94 -15.54 -3.18
C TYR A 63 -7.72 -16.10 -2.43
N PHE A 64 -7.55 -15.74 -1.17
CA PHE A 64 -6.42 -16.18 -0.34
C PHE A 64 -6.83 -17.28 0.66
N ASP A 65 -8.05 -17.76 0.59
CA ASP A 65 -8.54 -18.87 1.41
C ASP A 65 -8.42 -20.21 0.69
N ALA A 66 -8.46 -21.28 1.46
CA ALA A 66 -8.54 -22.64 0.94
C ALA A 66 -9.91 -22.92 0.31
N GLU A 67 -9.92 -23.59 -0.84
CA GLU A 67 -11.14 -24.12 -1.46
C GLU A 67 -11.06 -25.65 -1.54
N PRO A 68 -11.30 -26.37 -0.41
CA PRO A 68 -11.08 -27.81 -0.33
C PRO A 68 -11.90 -28.61 -1.34
N GLY A 69 -13.09 -28.13 -1.73
CA GLY A 69 -13.93 -28.77 -2.73
C GLY A 69 -13.28 -28.75 -4.11
N LEU A 70 -12.82 -27.59 -4.55
CA LEU A 70 -12.11 -27.43 -5.82
C LEU A 70 -10.77 -28.18 -5.81
N GLU A 71 -10.01 -28.09 -4.72
CA GLU A 71 -8.73 -28.82 -4.56
C GLU A 71 -8.93 -30.33 -4.74
N ALA A 72 -9.91 -30.92 -4.06
CA ALA A 72 -10.23 -32.34 -4.18
C ALA A 72 -10.71 -32.76 -5.59
N ASP A 73 -11.50 -31.92 -6.25
CA ASP A 73 -11.98 -32.18 -7.61
C ASP A 73 -10.83 -32.13 -8.62
N LEU A 74 -9.89 -31.20 -8.49
CA LEU A 74 -8.72 -31.10 -9.35
C LEU A 74 -7.76 -32.29 -9.15
N GLU A 75 -7.51 -32.68 -7.90
CA GLU A 75 -6.69 -33.83 -7.55
C GLU A 75 -7.29 -35.11 -8.14
N LYS A 76 -8.59 -35.35 -7.95
CA LYS A 76 -9.30 -36.51 -8.51
C LYS A 76 -9.28 -36.54 -10.05
N ALA A 77 -9.28 -35.36 -10.68
CA ALA A 77 -9.22 -35.22 -12.13
C ALA A 77 -7.80 -35.30 -12.70
N GLY A 78 -6.75 -35.40 -11.85
CA GLY A 78 -5.34 -35.42 -12.26
C GLY A 78 -4.88 -34.11 -12.90
N LYS A 79 -5.47 -32.95 -12.49
CA LYS A 79 -5.17 -31.62 -13.00
C LYS A 79 -4.12 -30.92 -12.14
N ASP A 80 -2.91 -31.48 -12.11
CA ASP A 80 -1.84 -31.06 -11.19
C ASP A 80 -1.44 -29.59 -11.36
N GLU A 81 -1.34 -29.10 -12.60
CA GLU A 81 -1.01 -27.69 -12.89
C GLU A 81 -2.08 -26.74 -12.33
N ALA A 82 -3.36 -27.05 -12.54
CA ALA A 82 -4.45 -26.24 -12.01
C ALA A 82 -4.50 -26.29 -10.47
N LEU A 83 -4.20 -27.45 -9.87
CA LEU A 83 -4.11 -27.63 -8.43
C LEU A 83 -2.96 -26.80 -7.84
N GLU A 84 -1.82 -26.72 -8.55
CA GLU A 84 -0.71 -25.87 -8.12
C GLU A 84 -1.11 -24.39 -8.12
N TYR A 85 -1.80 -23.92 -9.17
CA TYR A 85 -2.31 -22.55 -9.23
C TYR A 85 -3.26 -22.23 -8.08
N VAL A 86 -4.23 -23.11 -7.80
CA VAL A 86 -5.19 -22.93 -6.70
C VAL A 86 -4.49 -22.86 -5.34
N ASN A 87 -3.41 -23.61 -5.17
CA ASN A 87 -2.66 -23.71 -3.90
C ASN A 87 -1.55 -22.65 -3.75
N GLU A 88 -1.36 -21.77 -4.72
CA GLU A 88 -0.23 -20.81 -4.71
C GLU A 88 -0.32 -19.82 -3.55
N TYR A 89 -1.54 -19.46 -3.10
CA TYR A 89 -1.76 -18.60 -1.93
C TYR A 89 -1.07 -19.11 -0.66
N LYS A 90 -0.87 -20.44 -0.53
CA LYS A 90 -0.18 -21.06 0.61
C LYS A 90 1.28 -20.65 0.74
N LYS A 91 1.87 -20.08 -0.33
CA LYS A 91 3.24 -19.56 -0.36
C LYS A 91 3.33 -18.10 0.11
N TYR A 92 2.18 -17.42 0.25
CA TYR A 92 2.12 -16.00 0.56
C TYR A 92 2.04 -15.72 2.06
N ALA A 93 2.18 -14.44 2.42
CA ALA A 93 1.91 -13.96 3.76
C ALA A 93 0.48 -14.30 4.20
N ARG A 94 0.28 -14.48 5.50
CA ARG A 94 -1.06 -14.69 6.06
C ARG A 94 -1.92 -13.44 5.84
N VAL A 95 -3.13 -13.65 5.38
CA VAL A 95 -4.09 -12.59 5.10
C VAL A 95 -5.09 -12.47 6.25
N HIS A 96 -5.36 -11.24 6.65
CA HIS A 96 -6.37 -10.86 7.62
C HIS A 96 -7.24 -9.76 7.03
N SER A 97 -8.43 -9.54 7.55
CA SER A 97 -9.29 -8.44 7.13
C SER A 97 -9.90 -7.67 8.29
N VAL A 98 -10.07 -6.36 8.09
CA VAL A 98 -10.81 -5.46 8.96
C VAL A 98 -11.69 -4.56 8.11
N ARG A 99 -12.83 -4.15 8.65
CA ARG A 99 -13.78 -3.33 7.90
C ARG A 99 -13.62 -1.84 8.18
N GLN A 100 -13.57 -1.04 7.13
CA GLN A 100 -13.56 0.41 7.26
C GLN A 100 -14.94 0.99 7.67
N GLY A 101 -16.02 0.30 7.35
CA GLY A 101 -17.38 0.79 7.60
C GLY A 101 -17.78 1.93 6.66
N HIS A 102 -17.38 3.15 6.95
CA HIS A 102 -17.63 4.33 6.11
C HIS A 102 -16.36 4.72 5.32
N PRO A 103 -16.45 4.98 3.99
CA PRO A 103 -15.30 5.33 3.17
C PRO A 103 -14.94 6.83 3.33
N LEU A 104 -14.30 7.17 4.45
CA LEU A 104 -13.96 8.54 4.82
C LEU A 104 -12.53 8.96 4.41
N GLY A 105 -11.90 8.23 3.48
CA GLY A 105 -10.57 8.53 2.97
C GLY A 105 -9.50 7.52 3.37
N LEU A 106 -8.29 7.70 2.81
CA LEU A 106 -7.16 6.78 3.00
C LEU A 106 -6.64 6.81 4.44
N GLY A 107 -6.50 7.98 5.05
CA GLY A 107 -6.09 8.10 6.46
C GLY A 107 -7.06 7.38 7.41
N HIS A 108 -8.38 7.52 7.16
CA HIS A 108 -9.39 6.79 7.93
C HIS A 108 -9.27 5.27 7.73
N ALA A 109 -8.95 4.79 6.50
CA ALA A 109 -8.73 3.38 6.27
C ALA A 109 -7.53 2.86 7.08
N ILE A 110 -6.43 3.60 7.11
CA ILE A 110 -5.24 3.23 7.90
C ILE A 110 -5.54 3.19 9.39
N LEU A 111 -6.35 4.11 9.92
CA LEU A 111 -6.77 4.08 11.33
C LEU A 111 -7.46 2.77 11.73
N GLN A 112 -8.17 2.10 10.81
CA GLN A 112 -8.80 0.81 11.11
C GLN A 112 -7.79 -0.30 11.40
N ALA A 113 -6.54 -0.13 10.98
CA ALA A 113 -5.48 -1.09 11.22
C ALA A 113 -4.82 -0.95 12.61
N LYS A 114 -5.06 0.14 13.35
CA LYS A 114 -4.37 0.49 14.60
C LYS A 114 -4.34 -0.66 15.61
N SER A 115 -5.49 -1.27 15.88
CA SER A 115 -5.58 -2.36 16.86
C SER A 115 -4.90 -3.65 16.42
N HIS A 116 -4.75 -3.88 15.12
CA HIS A 116 -4.08 -5.07 14.57
C HIS A 116 -2.56 -4.88 14.51
N VAL A 117 -2.12 -3.71 14.08
CA VAL A 117 -0.70 -3.38 13.94
C VAL A 117 -0.02 -3.12 15.28
N GLY A 118 -0.72 -2.50 16.24
CA GLY A 118 -0.18 -2.12 17.54
C GLY A 118 0.88 -1.02 17.43
N GLU A 119 1.96 -1.18 18.23
CA GLU A 119 3.06 -0.21 18.35
C GLU A 119 4.25 -0.55 17.43
N ALA A 120 4.09 -1.47 16.48
CA ALA A 120 5.16 -1.84 15.57
C ALA A 120 5.09 -1.02 14.27
N PRO A 121 6.24 -0.73 13.63
CA PRO A 121 6.26 -0.18 12.28
C PRO A 121 5.59 -1.12 11.29
N PHE A 122 4.91 -0.54 10.30
CA PHE A 122 4.15 -1.30 9.32
C PHE A 122 4.26 -0.71 7.92
N ALA A 123 4.06 -1.56 6.91
CA ALA A 123 3.98 -1.14 5.53
C ALA A 123 2.53 -0.76 5.16
N VAL A 124 2.37 0.18 4.24
CA VAL A 124 1.11 0.43 3.54
C VAL A 124 1.35 0.28 2.04
N LEU A 125 0.58 -0.58 1.39
CA LEU A 125 0.66 -0.84 -0.04
C LEU A 125 -0.69 -0.53 -0.69
N LEU A 126 -0.71 0.47 -1.57
CA LEU A 126 -1.93 0.79 -2.30
C LEU A 126 -2.14 -0.22 -3.43
N PRO A 127 -3.32 -0.85 -3.53
CA PRO A 127 -3.55 -1.95 -4.48
C PRO A 127 -3.76 -1.50 -5.93
N ASP A 128 -3.80 -0.21 -6.21
CA ASP A 128 -3.87 0.37 -7.55
C ASP A 128 -2.53 0.92 -8.08
N ASP A 129 -1.47 0.85 -7.25
CA ASP A 129 -0.10 1.16 -7.64
C ASP A 129 0.70 -0.14 -7.71
N LEU A 130 0.80 -0.73 -8.90
CA LEU A 130 1.53 -1.98 -9.09
C LEU A 130 3.01 -1.70 -9.37
N MET A 131 3.87 -2.44 -8.68
CA MET A 131 5.30 -2.48 -8.97
C MET A 131 5.61 -3.58 -9.98
N GLU A 132 6.70 -3.43 -10.73
CA GLU A 132 7.16 -4.50 -11.62
C GLU A 132 7.46 -5.78 -10.83
N PRO A 133 7.15 -6.96 -11.38
CA PRO A 133 7.49 -8.23 -10.74
C PRO A 133 8.98 -8.30 -10.40
N GLY A 134 9.28 -8.71 -9.17
CA GLY A 134 10.67 -8.76 -8.67
C GLY A 134 11.26 -7.42 -8.24
N SER A 135 10.46 -6.36 -8.19
CA SER A 135 10.87 -5.06 -7.64
C SER A 135 11.45 -5.22 -6.23
N GLN A 136 12.60 -4.61 -6.00
CA GLN A 136 13.26 -4.58 -4.69
C GLN A 136 12.87 -3.34 -3.87
N LEU A 137 11.93 -2.51 -4.35
CA LEU A 137 11.60 -1.23 -3.73
C LEU A 137 11.26 -1.37 -2.24
N LEU A 138 10.33 -2.26 -1.90
CA LEU A 138 9.89 -2.43 -0.51
C LEU A 138 11.02 -2.94 0.40
N ARG A 139 11.89 -3.82 -0.10
CA ARG A 139 13.10 -4.26 0.63
C ARG A 139 14.06 -3.11 0.88
N LYS A 140 14.32 -2.29 -0.13
CA LYS A 140 15.18 -1.10 -0.02
C LYS A 140 14.61 -0.08 0.98
N MET A 141 13.30 0.12 0.97
CA MET A 141 12.63 0.96 1.98
C MET A 141 12.81 0.41 3.40
N ILE A 142 12.73 -0.92 3.58
CA ILE A 142 12.99 -1.57 4.88
C ILE A 142 14.43 -1.34 5.34
N GLN A 143 15.41 -1.46 4.43
CA GLN A 143 16.82 -1.18 4.73
C GLN A 143 17.03 0.29 5.16
N VAL A 144 16.44 1.24 4.44
CA VAL A 144 16.48 2.67 4.80
C VAL A 144 15.94 2.89 6.20
N ARG A 145 14.76 2.32 6.50
CA ARG A 145 14.17 2.43 7.83
C ARG A 145 15.04 1.81 8.92
N GLN A 146 15.66 0.67 8.66
CA GLN A 146 16.57 0.01 9.61
C GLN A 146 17.81 0.86 9.90
N ALA A 147 18.31 1.55 8.89
CA ALA A 147 19.51 2.39 9.02
C ALA A 147 19.22 3.76 9.68
N LEU A 148 18.09 4.38 9.37
CA LEU A 148 17.80 5.77 9.75
C LEU A 148 16.63 5.93 10.73
N GLY A 149 15.82 4.89 10.93
CA GLY A 149 14.56 5.01 11.68
C GLY A 149 13.49 5.82 10.94
N GLY A 150 12.44 6.20 11.67
CA GLY A 150 11.34 7.04 11.16
C GLY A 150 10.48 6.38 10.09
N SER A 151 9.62 7.15 9.46
CA SER A 151 8.79 6.70 8.33
C SER A 151 9.52 6.87 7.00
N VAL A 152 9.27 5.94 6.07
CA VAL A 152 9.85 5.96 4.71
C VAL A 152 8.72 5.89 3.70
N VAL A 153 8.73 6.73 2.68
CA VAL A 153 7.75 6.71 1.59
C VAL A 153 8.46 6.61 0.24
N ALA A 154 7.84 5.92 -0.70
CA ALA A 154 8.35 5.84 -2.05
C ALA A 154 7.98 7.11 -2.84
N LEU A 155 8.95 7.62 -3.59
CA LEU A 155 8.79 8.78 -4.45
C LEU A 155 8.93 8.39 -5.92
N LEU A 156 8.12 9.00 -6.76
CA LEU A 156 8.21 8.91 -8.21
C LEU A 156 8.57 10.27 -8.79
N LYS A 157 9.51 10.29 -9.72
CA LYS A 157 9.83 11.48 -10.48
C LYS A 157 8.74 11.72 -11.53
N VAL A 158 8.12 12.90 -11.49
CA VAL A 158 6.96 13.28 -12.32
C VAL A 158 7.15 14.67 -12.89
N THR A 159 6.37 15.03 -13.93
CA THR A 159 6.30 16.43 -14.37
C THR A 159 5.48 17.28 -13.39
N PRO A 160 5.65 18.60 -13.36
CA PRO A 160 4.84 19.48 -12.51
C PRO A 160 3.32 19.28 -12.71
N GLU A 161 2.87 19.09 -13.95
CA GLU A 161 1.47 18.83 -14.27
C GLU A 161 0.99 17.51 -13.68
N GLN A 162 1.80 16.47 -13.75
CA GLN A 162 1.49 15.17 -13.14
C GLN A 162 1.45 15.26 -11.62
N ALA A 163 2.34 16.05 -11.01
CA ALA A 163 2.40 16.21 -9.56
C ALA A 163 1.09 16.75 -8.96
N THR A 164 0.27 17.48 -9.74
CA THR A 164 -1.06 17.95 -9.28
C THR A 164 -2.06 16.83 -9.01
N ALA A 165 -1.80 15.62 -9.49
CA ALA A 165 -2.65 14.44 -9.26
C ALA A 165 -2.25 13.62 -8.03
N TYR A 166 -1.09 13.93 -7.42
CA TYR A 166 -0.47 13.19 -6.31
C TYR A 166 -0.18 14.11 -5.12
N ALA A 167 0.38 13.53 -4.06
CA ALA A 167 0.99 14.30 -2.98
C ALA A 167 2.37 14.78 -3.45
N SER A 168 2.50 16.10 -3.73
CA SER A 168 3.76 16.73 -4.09
C SER A 168 4.64 16.96 -2.87
N THR A 169 5.95 16.72 -2.99
CA THR A 169 6.90 16.82 -1.88
C THR A 169 7.92 17.93 -2.08
N ALA A 170 8.36 18.55 -0.98
CA ALA A 170 9.63 19.26 -0.91
C ALA A 170 10.66 18.29 -0.33
N VAL A 171 11.84 18.21 -0.95
CA VAL A 171 12.83 17.20 -0.59
C VAL A 171 14.25 17.79 -0.50
N GLU A 172 15.09 17.16 0.34
CA GLU A 172 16.52 17.38 0.42
C GLU A 172 17.24 16.05 0.21
N VAL A 173 18.24 16.00 -0.68
CA VAL A 173 19.03 14.80 -0.91
C VAL A 173 19.86 14.48 0.33
N LEU A 174 19.85 13.22 0.74
CA LEU A 174 20.67 12.69 1.82
C LEU A 174 21.76 11.76 1.27
N PRO A 175 22.91 11.65 1.96
CA PRO A 175 23.88 10.59 1.67
C PRO A 175 23.26 9.24 1.97
N VAL A 176 23.59 8.24 1.16
CA VAL A 176 23.13 6.86 1.36
C VAL A 176 23.95 6.23 2.49
N PRO A 177 23.32 5.68 3.55
CA PRO A 177 24.04 5.00 4.62
C PRO A 177 24.74 3.73 4.11
N GLU A 178 25.86 3.37 4.73
CA GLU A 178 26.55 2.13 4.43
C GLU A 178 25.62 0.91 4.65
N GLY A 179 25.62 -0.01 3.68
CA GLY A 179 24.81 -1.23 3.72
C GLY A 179 23.37 -1.07 3.21
N VAL A 180 22.98 0.13 2.75
CA VAL A 180 21.70 0.36 2.07
C VAL A 180 21.90 0.28 0.55
N ASP A 181 21.13 -0.57 -0.11
CA ASP A 181 21.21 -0.80 -1.57
C ASP A 181 20.45 0.30 -2.35
N LEU A 182 21.02 1.50 -2.35
CA LEU A 182 20.55 2.67 -3.11
C LEU A 182 21.73 3.36 -3.80
N ASP A 183 21.47 3.96 -4.94
CA ASP A 183 22.43 4.86 -5.59
C ASP A 183 22.41 6.24 -4.93
N GLU A 184 23.50 6.99 -5.07
CA GLU A 184 23.56 8.39 -4.64
C GLU A 184 22.46 9.22 -5.32
N GLY A 185 21.77 10.04 -4.51
CA GLY A 185 20.64 10.85 -4.96
C GLY A 185 19.29 10.15 -4.93
N GLN A 186 19.23 8.86 -4.61
CA GLN A 186 17.97 8.12 -4.45
C GLN A 186 17.36 8.24 -3.04
N LEU A 187 18.13 8.69 -2.06
CA LEU A 187 17.67 8.90 -0.70
C LEU A 187 17.42 10.38 -0.43
N MET A 188 16.22 10.70 0.04
CA MET A 188 15.79 12.07 0.27
C MET A 188 15.06 12.22 1.59
N ARG A 189 15.25 13.36 2.25
CA ARG A 189 14.41 13.78 3.37
C ARG A 189 13.25 14.60 2.83
N ILE A 190 12.04 14.25 3.22
CA ILE A 190 10.85 15.07 2.94
C ILE A 190 10.80 16.19 3.96
N THR A 191 10.83 17.44 3.49
CA THR A 191 10.75 18.67 4.30
C THR A 191 9.38 19.32 4.24
N GLY A 192 8.51 18.86 3.34
CA GLY A 192 7.13 19.31 3.22
C GLY A 192 6.37 18.48 2.20
N VAL A 193 5.06 18.39 2.38
CA VAL A 193 4.16 17.67 1.47
C VAL A 193 2.82 18.40 1.35
N THR A 194 2.22 18.34 0.18
CA THR A 194 0.90 18.91 -0.09
C THR A 194 0.11 17.95 -0.98
N GLU A 195 -1.08 17.55 -0.54
CA GLU A 195 -1.98 16.67 -1.30
C GLU A 195 -2.58 17.43 -2.48
N LYS A 196 -2.37 16.93 -3.70
CA LYS A 196 -2.91 17.44 -4.96
C LYS A 196 -2.86 18.98 -5.07
N PRO A 197 -1.68 19.59 -4.99
CA PRO A 197 -1.56 21.02 -5.04
C PRO A 197 -1.96 21.57 -6.41
N PRO A 198 -2.40 22.82 -6.51
CA PRO A 198 -2.43 23.52 -7.78
C PRO A 198 -1.01 23.61 -8.37
N LEU A 199 -0.90 23.83 -9.69
CA LEU A 199 0.38 23.77 -10.40
C LEU A 199 1.43 24.75 -9.86
N ASP A 200 1.01 25.94 -9.45
CA ASP A 200 1.86 26.99 -8.89
C ASP A 200 2.35 26.71 -7.45
N GLU A 201 1.77 25.70 -6.79
CA GLU A 201 2.18 25.23 -5.45
C GLU A 201 3.01 23.94 -5.50
N VAL A 202 3.26 23.35 -6.67
CA VAL A 202 4.11 22.17 -6.83
C VAL A 202 5.54 22.49 -6.39
N LYS A 203 6.05 21.74 -5.41
CA LYS A 203 7.33 22.05 -4.74
C LYS A 203 8.54 21.38 -5.37
N SER A 204 8.37 20.25 -6.02
CA SER A 204 9.45 19.51 -6.68
C SER A 204 8.90 18.57 -7.75
N GLU A 205 9.80 17.92 -8.47
CA GLU A 205 9.49 16.88 -9.46
C GLU A 205 9.23 15.49 -8.81
N TYR A 206 9.06 15.43 -7.48
CA TYR A 206 8.83 14.18 -6.75
C TYR A 206 7.46 14.15 -6.11
N ALA A 207 6.72 13.09 -6.40
CA ALA A 207 5.41 12.81 -5.84
C ALA A 207 5.42 11.49 -5.06
N VAL A 208 4.61 11.41 -4.02
CA VAL A 208 4.45 10.18 -3.23
C VAL A 208 3.61 9.18 -4.02
N VAL A 209 4.09 7.94 -4.07
CA VAL A 209 3.37 6.81 -4.64
C VAL A 209 3.00 5.79 -3.57
N GLY A 210 2.18 4.84 -3.91
CA GLY A 210 1.45 3.95 -3.00
C GLY A 210 2.27 2.96 -2.18
N ARG A 211 3.49 3.32 -1.77
CA ARG A 211 4.33 2.50 -0.86
C ARG A 211 4.85 3.34 0.29
N TYR A 212 4.51 2.87 1.50
CA TYR A 212 4.88 3.56 2.74
C TYR A 212 5.37 2.53 3.75
N LEU A 213 6.38 2.89 4.54
CA LEU A 213 6.71 2.29 5.82
C LEU A 213 6.44 3.34 6.88
N LEU A 214 5.47 3.12 7.72
CA LEU A 214 5.01 4.12 8.68
C LEU A 214 5.39 3.73 10.10
N ASP A 215 5.74 4.74 10.86
CA ASP A 215 5.85 4.64 12.30
C ASP A 215 4.46 4.67 12.95
N PRO A 216 4.20 3.94 14.04
CA PRO A 216 2.90 3.96 14.74
C PRO A 216 2.43 5.35 15.18
N ALA A 217 3.34 6.31 15.34
CA ALA A 217 3.00 7.70 15.63
C ALA A 217 2.02 8.30 14.59
N VAL A 218 1.96 7.73 13.36
CA VAL A 218 1.00 8.14 12.34
C VAL A 218 -0.45 7.98 12.81
N PHE A 219 -0.76 7.00 13.65
CA PHE A 219 -2.12 6.82 14.16
C PHE A 219 -2.56 8.01 15.02
N THR A 220 -1.68 8.48 15.91
CA THR A 220 -1.96 9.68 16.71
C THR A 220 -2.08 10.92 15.82
N ALA A 221 -1.26 11.04 14.79
CA ALA A 221 -1.36 12.13 13.83
C ALA A 221 -2.71 12.10 13.09
N LEU A 222 -3.13 10.93 12.58
CA LEU A 222 -4.38 10.73 11.87
C LEU A 222 -5.63 10.94 12.73
N GLU A 223 -5.58 10.66 14.03
CA GLU A 223 -6.67 10.92 14.96
C GLU A 223 -6.94 12.42 15.17
N ASN A 224 -5.96 13.26 14.81
CA ASN A 224 -6.01 14.72 15.04
C ASN A 224 -6.08 15.54 13.75
N ILE A 225 -6.22 14.94 12.56
CA ILE A 225 -6.44 15.68 11.32
C ILE A 225 -7.93 16.01 11.14
N GLU A 226 -8.20 17.07 10.39
CA GLU A 226 -9.51 17.42 9.88
C GLU A 226 -9.69 16.86 8.46
N PRO A 227 -10.93 16.70 7.96
CA PRO A 227 -11.16 16.36 6.56
C PRO A 227 -10.50 17.39 5.61
N GLY A 228 -9.64 16.90 4.74
CA GLY A 228 -8.91 17.69 3.75
C GLY A 228 -9.57 17.70 2.37
N ALA A 229 -8.76 17.57 1.31
CA ALA A 229 -9.23 17.57 -0.07
C ALA A 229 -10.36 16.55 -0.29
N GLY A 230 -11.46 16.98 -0.89
CA GLY A 230 -12.64 16.15 -1.13
C GLY A 230 -13.47 15.79 0.10
N GLY A 231 -13.19 16.37 1.26
CA GLY A 231 -13.86 16.04 2.53
C GLY A 231 -13.40 14.70 3.13
N GLU A 232 -12.23 14.20 2.71
CA GLU A 232 -11.67 12.94 3.15
C GLU A 232 -10.53 13.14 4.15
N TYR A 233 -10.34 12.20 5.07
CA TYR A 233 -9.19 12.14 5.95
C TYR A 233 -8.01 11.57 5.13
N GLN A 234 -7.11 12.45 4.70
CA GLN A 234 -5.99 12.09 3.85
C GLN A 234 -4.83 11.50 4.68
N LEU A 235 -4.21 10.43 4.17
CA LEU A 235 -2.99 9.90 4.80
C LEU A 235 -1.86 10.94 4.76
N THR A 236 -1.80 11.70 3.67
CA THR A 236 -0.85 12.79 3.47
C THR A 236 -0.88 13.81 4.59
N ASP A 237 -2.06 14.23 5.04
CA ASP A 237 -2.22 15.18 6.14
C ASP A 237 -1.74 14.60 7.47
N GLY A 238 -1.88 13.27 7.66
CA GLY A 238 -1.38 12.56 8.83
C GLY A 238 0.14 12.60 8.92
N TYR A 239 0.84 12.11 7.88
CA TYR A 239 2.31 12.08 7.95
C TYR A 239 2.95 13.46 7.75
N ALA A 240 2.26 14.43 7.13
CA ALA A 240 2.72 15.81 7.09
C ALA A 240 2.95 16.38 8.50
N ARG A 241 2.12 16.01 9.47
CA ARG A 241 2.28 16.41 10.88
C ARG A 241 3.47 15.75 11.57
N MET A 242 4.02 14.70 10.97
CA MET A 242 5.21 14.00 11.50
C MET A 242 6.52 14.58 10.96
N ILE A 243 6.48 15.46 9.94
CA ILE A 243 7.67 16.08 9.36
C ILE A 243 8.33 16.97 10.43
N GLY A 244 9.62 16.71 10.69
CA GLY A 244 10.39 17.45 11.68
C GLY A 244 10.21 16.99 13.14
N LEU A 245 9.43 15.95 13.39
CA LEU A 245 9.43 15.27 14.70
C LEU A 245 10.69 14.39 14.81
N PRO A 246 11.26 14.23 16.02
CA PRO A 246 12.43 13.40 16.27
C PRO A 246 12.15 11.92 16.06
#